data_e9ecd717c92e9ccbd5689bdf7c1efd0e
#
_entry.id   e9ecd717c92e9ccbd5689bdf7c1efd0e
#
_cell.length_a   1.000
_cell.length_b   1.000
_cell.length_c   1.000
_cell.angle_alpha   90.00
_cell.angle_beta   90.00
_cell.angle_gamma   90.00
#
_symmetry.space_group_name_H-M   'P 1'
#
loop_
_entity.id
_entity.type
_entity.pdbx_description
1 polymer ?
#
loop_
_entity_poly.entity_id
_entity_poly.type
_entity_poly.pdbx_seq_one_letter_code
_entity_poly.pdbx_strand_id
1 'polypeptide(L)'
;MNKIIVVANQKGGVAKTSTVRNLSYSLAELGKKVLTVDLDPQSNLTIGFGIIPKKAKHTTGTLITRMLTEEELPEKSEYIHSVGKVDILPASRALTVAEVNMLITPGSNKYLSKLLQPLREDYDYIL
;
A
#
# COMPACT_ATOMS: atom_id res chain seq x y z
N MET A 1 6.79 -16.84 -9.16
CA MET A 1 6.01 -16.97 -7.92
C MET A 1 6.06 -15.65 -7.17
N ASN A 2 4.93 -15.05 -6.88
CA ASN A 2 4.90 -13.80 -6.14
C ASN A 2 4.81 -14.04 -4.63
N LYS A 3 5.39 -13.12 -3.85
CA LYS A 3 5.38 -13.19 -2.40
C LYS A 3 4.87 -11.87 -1.82
N ILE A 4 4.07 -11.98 -0.77
CA ILE A 4 3.63 -10.84 0.03
C ILE A 4 4.38 -10.92 1.35
N ILE A 5 5.10 -9.86 1.68
CA ILE A 5 5.87 -9.76 2.92
C ILE A 5 5.31 -8.63 3.76
N VAL A 6 4.87 -8.93 4.96
CA VAL A 6 4.32 -7.93 5.89
C VAL A 6 5.41 -7.54 6.88
N VAL A 7 5.67 -6.24 6.97
CA VAL A 7 6.56 -5.68 7.98
C VAL A 7 5.70 -4.93 8.97
N ALA A 8 5.59 -5.45 10.18
CA ALA A 8 4.73 -4.90 11.21
C ALA A 8 5.49 -4.67 12.52
N ASN A 9 5.18 -3.57 13.22
CA ASN A 9 5.72 -3.28 14.52
C ASN A 9 4.75 -2.35 15.24
N GLN A 10 4.38 -2.70 16.46
CA GLN A 10 3.48 -1.90 17.28
C GLN A 10 4.11 -0.60 17.80
N LYS A 11 5.43 -0.61 17.99
CA LYS A 11 6.16 0.60 18.38
C LYS A 11 6.55 1.35 17.11
N GLY A 12 6.04 2.55 16.98
CA GLY A 12 6.15 3.39 15.82
C GLY A 12 7.50 3.38 15.13
N GLY A 13 7.46 3.51 13.93
CA GLY A 13 8.17 3.68 13.17
C GLY A 13 9.26 3.72 12.22
N VAL A 14 10.26 4.38 12.48
CA VAL A 14 11.40 4.60 11.57
C VAL A 14 11.96 3.27 11.06
N ALA A 15 12.02 2.25 11.92
CA ALA A 15 12.58 0.94 11.54
C ALA A 15 11.73 0.19 10.51
N LYS A 16 10.40 0.26 10.60
CA LYS A 16 9.50 -0.37 9.60
C LYS A 16 9.68 0.27 8.23
N THR A 17 9.63 1.58 8.18
CA THR A 17 9.75 2.34 6.94
C THR A 17 11.10 2.09 6.28
N SER A 18 12.19 2.17 7.06
CA SER A 18 13.53 1.94 6.55
C SER A 18 13.72 0.51 6.04
N THR A 19 13.16 -0.47 6.77
CA THR A 19 13.26 -1.87 6.37
C THR A 19 12.56 -2.11 5.04
N VAL A 20 11.34 -1.62 4.88
CA VAL A 20 10.57 -1.79 3.63
C VAL A 20 11.28 -1.09 2.47
N ARG A 21 11.72 0.16 2.66
CA ARG A 21 12.43 0.89 1.61
C ARG A 21 13.70 0.17 1.18
N ASN A 22 14.52 -0.20 2.14
CA ASN A 22 15.81 -0.84 1.83
C ASN A 22 15.60 -2.19 1.16
N LEU A 23 14.66 -2.99 1.64
CA LEU A 23 14.36 -4.29 1.06
C LEU A 23 13.80 -4.14 -0.36
N SER A 24 12.89 -3.20 -0.57
CA SER A 24 12.29 -2.97 -1.89
C SER A 24 13.32 -2.55 -2.92
N TYR A 25 14.22 -1.64 -2.58
CA TYR A 25 15.29 -1.23 -3.49
C TYR A 25 16.28 -2.37 -3.75
N SER A 26 16.62 -3.14 -2.72
CA SER A 26 17.53 -4.29 -2.89
C SER A 26 16.94 -5.33 -3.83
N LEU A 27 15.67 -5.66 -3.67
CA LEU A 27 14.99 -6.61 -4.56
C LEU A 27 14.89 -6.07 -5.99
N ALA A 28 14.60 -4.78 -6.14
CA ALA A 28 14.53 -4.15 -7.46
C ALA A 28 15.89 -4.15 -8.15
N GLU A 29 16.98 -3.95 -7.42
CA GLU A 29 18.33 -4.04 -7.96
C GLU A 29 18.65 -5.45 -8.47
N LEU A 30 18.04 -6.48 -7.88
CA LEU A 30 18.15 -7.86 -8.34
C LEU A 30 17.24 -8.18 -9.53
N GLY A 31 16.61 -7.17 -10.12
CA GLY A 31 15.74 -7.34 -11.28
C GLY A 31 14.33 -7.79 -10.96
N LYS A 32 13.92 -7.76 -9.70
CA LYS A 32 12.57 -8.13 -9.30
C LYS A 32 11.60 -6.97 -9.47
N LYS A 33 10.35 -7.30 -9.80
CA LYS A 33 9.26 -6.33 -9.83
C LYS A 33 8.67 -6.20 -8.44
N VAL A 34 8.79 -5.02 -7.85
CA VAL A 34 8.44 -4.79 -6.44
C VAL A 34 7.38 -3.71 -6.32
N LEU A 35 6.32 -4.02 -5.59
CA LEU A 35 5.32 -3.07 -5.14
C LEU A 35 5.44 -2.92 -3.63
N THR A 36 5.52 -1.68 -3.16
CA THR A 36 5.36 -1.39 -1.73
C THR A 36 3.96 -0.86 -1.47
N VAL A 37 3.37 -1.28 -0.36
CA VAL A 37 2.03 -0.86 0.04
C VAL A 37 2.13 -0.22 1.42
N ASP A 38 1.80 1.05 1.50
CA ASP A 38 1.81 1.76 2.77
C ASP A 38 0.45 1.59 3.47
N LEU A 39 0.47 0.97 4.64
CA LEU A 39 -0.72 0.74 5.46
C LEU A 39 -0.69 1.52 6.78
N ASP A 40 0.10 2.57 6.83
CA ASP A 40 0.22 3.43 7.99
C ASP A 40 -0.48 4.78 7.72
N PRO A 41 -1.49 5.17 8.51
CA PRO A 41 -2.15 6.47 8.34
C PRO A 41 -1.19 7.66 8.44
N GLN A 42 -0.07 7.50 9.11
CA GLN A 42 0.98 8.54 9.19
C GLN A 42 1.73 8.69 7.87
N SER A 43 1.64 7.72 6.98
CA SER A 43 2.19 7.78 5.62
C SER A 43 3.71 7.95 5.55
N ASN A 44 4.43 7.42 6.53
CA ASN A 44 5.89 7.58 6.60
C ASN A 44 6.59 6.94 5.38
N LEU A 45 6.14 5.79 4.94
CA LEU A 45 6.71 5.15 3.75
C LEU A 45 6.42 5.96 2.49
N THR A 46 5.19 6.45 2.36
CA THR A 46 4.77 7.30 1.25
C THR A 46 5.64 8.55 1.16
N ILE A 47 5.80 9.23 2.27
CA ILE A 47 6.65 10.44 2.36
C ILE A 47 8.11 10.08 2.04
N GLY A 48 8.58 8.96 2.54
CA GLY A 48 9.94 8.48 2.28
C GLY A 48 10.23 8.22 0.81
N PHE A 49 9.19 7.91 0.01
CA PHE A 49 9.32 7.79 -1.45
C PHE A 49 9.11 9.12 -2.19
N GLY A 50 8.95 10.23 -1.47
CA GLY A 50 8.80 11.55 -2.07
C GLY A 50 7.37 11.88 -2.54
N ILE A 51 6.39 11.10 -2.14
CA ILE A 51 4.99 11.35 -2.48
C ILE A 51 4.36 12.17 -1.36
N ILE A 52 3.63 13.21 -1.74
CA ILE A 52 2.88 14.04 -0.79
C ILE A 52 1.49 13.40 -0.63
N PRO A 53 1.15 12.84 0.57
CA PRO A 53 -0.10 12.10 0.74
C PRO A 53 -1.35 12.90 0.37
N LYS A 54 -1.40 14.17 0.70
CA LYS A 54 -2.56 15.04 0.39
C LYS A 54 -2.77 15.24 -1.09
N LYS A 55 -1.73 15.08 -1.91
CA LYS A 55 -1.81 15.27 -3.36
C LYS A 55 -2.09 13.96 -4.11
N ALA A 56 -2.00 12.83 -3.43
CA ALA A 56 -2.30 11.54 -4.02
C ALA A 56 -3.83 11.40 -4.13
N LYS A 57 -4.31 11.27 -5.36
CA LYS A 57 -5.76 11.15 -5.64
C LYS A 57 -6.35 9.89 -5.03
N HIS A 58 -5.61 8.79 -5.11
CA HIS A 58 -6.02 7.50 -4.58
C HIS A 58 -4.93 6.94 -3.67
N THR A 59 -5.33 6.47 -2.51
CA THR A 59 -4.46 5.89 -1.49
C THR A 59 -5.08 4.61 -0.96
N THR A 60 -4.35 3.87 -0.14
CA THR A 60 -4.89 2.65 0.48
C THR A 60 -6.22 2.92 1.20
N GLY A 61 -6.30 4.04 1.93
CA GLY A 61 -7.53 4.42 2.64
C GLY A 61 -8.68 4.74 1.71
N THR A 62 -8.44 5.52 0.66
CA THR A 62 -9.50 5.87 -0.29
C THR A 62 -9.99 4.66 -1.08
N LEU A 63 -9.09 3.75 -1.44
CA LEU A 63 -9.46 2.55 -2.17
C LEU A 63 -10.27 1.58 -1.28
N ILE A 64 -9.87 1.41 -0.03
CA ILE A 64 -10.63 0.60 0.93
C ILE A 64 -12.02 1.21 1.15
N THR A 65 -12.12 2.54 1.26
CA THR A 65 -13.40 3.23 1.39
C THR A 65 -14.31 2.96 0.19
N ARG A 66 -13.77 2.96 -1.03
CA ARG A 66 -14.56 2.58 -2.20
C ARG A 66 -15.09 1.15 -2.11
N MET A 67 -14.29 0.23 -1.61
CA MET A 67 -14.75 -1.15 -1.41
C MET A 67 -15.84 -1.23 -0.35
N LEU A 68 -15.74 -0.45 0.73
CA LEU A 68 -16.75 -0.38 1.78
C LEU A 68 -18.08 0.16 1.27
N THR A 69 -18.07 1.07 0.32
CA THR A 69 -19.26 1.68 -0.28
C THR A 69 -19.67 1.01 -1.59
N GLU A 70 -19.06 -0.12 -1.92
CA GLU A 70 -19.34 -0.90 -3.13
C GLU A 70 -19.13 -0.12 -4.43
N GLU A 71 -18.25 0.85 -4.42
CA GLU A 71 -17.86 1.60 -5.61
C GLU A 71 -16.76 0.85 -6.36
N GLU A 72 -16.72 1.01 -7.67
CA GLU A 72 -15.66 0.42 -8.48
C GLU A 72 -14.31 1.04 -8.16
N LEU A 73 -13.26 0.22 -8.21
CA LEU A 73 -11.90 0.71 -8.08
C LEU A 73 -11.45 1.40 -9.37
N PRO A 74 -10.63 2.45 -9.27
CA PRO A 74 -10.04 3.07 -10.46
C PRO A 74 -9.03 2.12 -11.12
N GLU A 75 -8.56 2.49 -12.30
CA GLU A 75 -7.51 1.74 -12.98
C GLU A 75 -6.23 1.73 -12.15
N LYS A 76 -5.47 0.64 -12.24
CA LYS A 76 -4.20 0.48 -11.49
C LYS A 76 -3.27 1.67 -11.69
N SER A 77 -3.19 2.18 -12.91
CA SER A 77 -2.32 3.33 -13.25
C SER A 77 -2.69 4.60 -12.50
N GLU A 78 -3.91 4.69 -11.98
CA GLU A 78 -4.36 5.88 -11.26
C GLU A 78 -3.95 5.85 -9.78
N TYR A 79 -3.58 4.69 -9.25
CA TYR A 79 -3.21 4.62 -7.83
C TYR A 79 -1.83 4.00 -7.55
N ILE A 80 -1.17 3.42 -8.56
CA ILE A 80 0.21 2.93 -8.42
C ILE A 80 1.16 3.99 -8.93
N HIS A 81 2.12 4.36 -8.10
CA HIS A 81 3.15 5.36 -8.44
C HIS A 81 4.49 4.66 -8.63
N SER A 82 5.22 5.03 -9.66
CA SER A 82 6.57 4.51 -9.89
C SER A 82 7.61 5.49 -9.39
N VAL A 83 8.49 5.03 -8.51
CA VAL A 83 9.59 5.82 -7.96
C VAL A 83 10.88 5.04 -8.23
N GLY A 84 11.60 5.44 -9.29
CA GLY A 84 12.74 4.67 -9.74
C GLY A 84 12.31 3.27 -10.19
N LYS A 85 12.92 2.24 -9.63
CA LYS A 85 12.64 0.84 -9.98
C LYS A 85 11.59 0.20 -9.07
N VAL A 86 10.99 0.96 -8.16
CA VAL A 86 10.02 0.46 -7.19
C VAL A 86 8.69 1.15 -7.41
N ASP A 87 7.60 0.37 -7.37
CA ASP A 87 6.26 0.93 -7.40
C ASP A 87 5.71 1.04 -5.98
N ILE A 88 4.85 2.01 -5.75
CA ILE A 88 4.23 2.22 -4.44
C ILE A 88 2.73 2.51 -4.57
N LEU A 89 1.97 1.88 -3.69
CA LEU A 89 0.59 2.25 -3.40
C LEU A 89 0.62 3.11 -2.13
N PRO A 90 0.38 4.42 -2.24
CA PRO A 90 0.57 5.34 -1.12
C PRO A 90 -0.54 5.25 -0.09
N ALA A 91 -0.24 5.75 1.12
CA ALA A 91 -1.23 5.95 2.17
C ALA A 91 -1.54 7.43 2.37
N SER A 92 -2.59 7.69 3.12
CA SER A 92 -2.97 9.01 3.60
C SER A 92 -3.75 8.87 4.90
N ARG A 93 -4.12 10.00 5.51
CA ARG A 93 -4.95 10.01 6.72
C ARG A 93 -6.33 9.39 6.50
N ALA A 94 -6.79 9.28 5.26
CA ALA A 94 -8.02 8.60 4.93
C ALA A 94 -8.06 7.15 5.44
N LEU A 95 -6.89 6.54 5.62
CA LEU A 95 -6.80 5.18 6.14
C LEU A 95 -7.34 5.07 7.59
N THR A 96 -7.23 6.11 8.40
CA THR A 96 -7.79 6.11 9.76
C THR A 96 -9.30 5.90 9.73
N VAL A 97 -10.00 6.62 8.88
CA VAL A 97 -11.46 6.49 8.74
C VAL A 97 -11.82 5.13 8.17
N ALA A 98 -11.06 4.67 7.17
CA ALA A 98 -11.29 3.35 6.57
C ALA A 98 -11.12 2.24 7.60
N GLU A 99 -10.10 2.30 8.44
CA GLU A 99 -9.87 1.32 9.50
C GLU A 99 -11.03 1.24 10.48
N VAL A 100 -11.55 2.39 10.93
CA VAL A 100 -12.70 2.44 11.83
C VAL A 100 -13.91 1.80 11.17
N ASN A 101 -14.19 2.12 9.92
CA ASN A 101 -15.33 1.56 9.19
C ASN A 101 -15.16 0.06 8.95
N MET A 102 -13.94 -0.42 8.75
CA MET A 102 -13.67 -1.85 8.61
C MET A 102 -14.01 -2.63 9.87
N LEU A 103 -13.78 -2.04 11.06
CA LEU A 103 -14.07 -2.70 12.34
C LEU A 103 -15.55 -3.02 12.51
N ILE A 104 -16.43 -2.20 11.92
CA ILE A 104 -17.89 -2.35 12.07
C ILE A 104 -18.55 -2.98 10.83
N THR A 105 -17.78 -3.32 9.82
CA THR A 105 -18.32 -3.87 8.56
C THR A 105 -18.03 -5.36 8.47
N PRO A 106 -19.05 -6.23 8.44
CA PRO A 106 -18.85 -7.67 8.30
C PRO A 106 -18.10 -8.02 7.01
N GLY A 107 -17.13 -8.91 7.10
CA GLY A 107 -16.34 -9.38 5.96
C GLY A 107 -15.26 -8.44 5.49
N SER A 108 -15.05 -7.31 6.16
CA SER A 108 -14.06 -6.31 5.76
C SER A 108 -12.62 -6.80 5.89
N ASN A 109 -12.37 -7.83 6.69
CA ASN A 109 -11.05 -8.43 6.84
C ASN A 109 -10.49 -8.99 5.52
N LYS A 110 -11.32 -9.15 4.51
CA LYS A 110 -10.91 -9.62 3.18
C LYS A 110 -10.60 -8.49 2.20
N TYR A 111 -10.84 -7.24 2.58
CA TYR A 111 -10.75 -6.12 1.64
C TYR A 111 -9.32 -5.86 1.16
N LEU A 112 -8.34 -5.92 2.06
CA LEU A 112 -6.95 -5.76 1.65
C LEU A 112 -6.53 -6.86 0.68
N SER A 113 -6.90 -8.11 0.97
CA SER A 113 -6.63 -9.23 0.09
C SER A 113 -7.26 -9.03 -1.29
N LYS A 114 -8.51 -8.56 -1.33
CA LYS A 114 -9.21 -8.26 -2.59
C LYS A 114 -8.54 -7.12 -3.35
N LEU A 115 -8.06 -6.11 -2.65
CA LEU A 115 -7.36 -4.99 -3.26
C LEU A 115 -6.05 -5.45 -3.92
N LEU A 116 -5.30 -6.31 -3.26
CA LEU A 116 -4.00 -6.77 -3.74
C LEU A 116 -4.10 -7.90 -4.77
N GLN A 117 -5.20 -8.65 -4.81
CA GLN A 117 -5.34 -9.82 -5.68
C GLN A 117 -5.04 -9.52 -7.16
N PRO A 118 -5.62 -8.47 -7.77
CA PRO A 118 -5.33 -8.16 -9.17
C PRO A 118 -3.91 -7.64 -9.40
N LEU A 119 -3.21 -7.24 -8.35
CA LEU A 119 -1.84 -6.73 -8.44
C LEU A 119 -0.80 -7.84 -8.35
N ARG A 120 -1.15 -8.99 -7.80
CA ARG A 120 -0.19 -10.07 -7.53
C ARG A 120 0.52 -10.58 -8.78
N GLU A 121 -0.18 -10.60 -9.89
CA GLU A 121 0.39 -11.09 -11.16
C GLU A 121 1.42 -10.12 -11.75
N ASP A 122 1.35 -8.85 -11.38
CA ASP A 122 2.22 -7.81 -11.93
C ASP A 122 3.55 -7.70 -11.19
N TYR A 123 3.68 -8.31 -10.01
CA TYR A 123 4.83 -8.13 -9.14
C TYR A 123 5.39 -9.46 -8.63
N ASP A 124 6.72 -9.49 -8.46
CA ASP A 124 7.40 -10.62 -7.81
C ASP A 124 7.25 -10.53 -6.30
N TYR A 125 7.26 -9.31 -5.76
CA TYR A 125 7.13 -9.05 -4.33
C TYR A 125 6.19 -7.88 -4.07
N ILE A 126 5.35 -8.05 -3.05
CA ILE A 126 4.53 -6.97 -2.49
C ILE A 126 4.93 -6.86 -1.01
N LEU A 127 5.36 -5.67 -0.60
CA LEU A 127 5.88 -5.40 0.75
C LEU A 127 4.96 -4.51 1.57
#